data_a92bf0eb54904f33150e132ae8e29f5a
#
_entry.id   a92bf0eb54904f33150e132ae8e29f5a
#
_cell.length_a   1.000
_cell.length_b   1.000
_cell.length_c   1.000
_cell.angle_alpha   90.00
_cell.angle_beta   90.00
_cell.angle_gamma   90.00
#
_symmetry.space_group_name_H-M   'P 1'
#
loop_
_entity.id
_entity.type
_entity.pdbx_description
1 polymer ?
#
loop_
_entity_poly.entity_id
_entity_poly.type
_entity_poly.pdbx_seq_one_letter_code
_entity_poly.pdbx_strand_id
1 'polypeptide(L)'
;VTSDVQWEIRARADREAIFRYLYQEAGLPVASATDDKLVSMVSILRENPLAGVKAGRTAKQRKLVVPHFPFIIVYVAEETVVRILRVLHTSRKVASRYSRS
;
A
#
# COMPACT_ATOMS: atom_id res chain seq x y z
N VAL A 1 13.63 -16.74 -5.53
CA VAL A 1 13.78 -16.48 -4.10
C VAL A 1 12.65 -15.59 -3.61
N THR A 2 12.01 -15.97 -2.53
CA THR A 2 10.87 -15.26 -1.99
C THR A 2 11.33 -14.30 -0.90
N SER A 3 10.85 -13.07 -0.95
CA SER A 3 11.14 -12.08 0.07
C SER A 3 10.14 -12.18 1.21
N ASP A 4 10.58 -11.84 2.41
CA ASP A 4 9.65 -11.65 3.52
C ASP A 4 8.97 -10.30 3.37
N VAL A 5 7.73 -10.22 3.82
CA VAL A 5 7.00 -8.95 3.81
C VAL A 5 6.81 -8.48 5.24
N GLN A 6 7.16 -7.24 5.49
CA GLN A 6 6.96 -6.62 6.79
C GLN A 6 6.14 -5.34 6.61
N TRP A 7 5.08 -5.24 7.40
CA TRP A 7 4.24 -4.05 7.41
C TRP A 7 4.74 -3.12 8.49
N GLU A 8 5.18 -1.93 8.10
CA GLU A 8 5.58 -0.92 9.08
C GLU A 8 4.37 -0.45 9.87
N ILE A 9 4.61 0.10 11.04
CA ILE A 9 3.53 0.54 11.92
C ILE A 9 2.59 1.51 11.21
N ARG A 10 3.14 2.45 10.45
CA ARG A 10 2.31 3.42 9.75
C ARG A 10 1.46 2.77 8.67
N ALA A 11 1.99 1.77 7.99
CA ALA A 11 1.23 1.07 6.97
C ALA A 11 0.08 0.27 7.60
N ARG A 12 0.32 -0.34 8.75
CA ARG A 12 -0.75 -1.03 9.47
C ARG A 12 -1.83 -0.05 9.90
N ALA A 13 -1.43 1.11 10.39
CA ALA A 13 -2.38 2.14 10.78
C ALA A 13 -3.17 2.63 9.59
N ASP A 14 -2.54 2.76 8.42
CA ASP A 14 -3.24 3.13 7.20
C ASP A 14 -4.31 2.12 6.86
N ARG A 15 -3.98 0.81 6.90
CA ARG A 15 -4.95 -0.24 6.59
C ARG A 15 -6.13 -0.19 7.56
N GLU A 16 -5.84 -0.03 8.83
CA GLU A 16 -6.90 0.02 9.83
C GLU A 16 -7.81 1.22 9.62
N ALA A 17 -7.23 2.37 9.32
CA ALA A 17 -8.01 3.57 9.08
C ALA A 17 -8.88 3.43 7.84
N ILE A 18 -8.34 2.84 6.78
CA ILE A 18 -9.10 2.60 5.55
C ILE A 18 -10.25 1.65 5.84
N PHE A 19 -9.99 0.57 6.56
CA PHE A 19 -11.03 -0.40 6.88
C PHE A 19 -12.14 0.26 7.69
N ARG A 20 -11.77 1.01 8.72
CA ARG A 20 -12.74 1.66 9.60
C ARG A 20 -13.60 2.66 8.84
N TYR A 21 -12.95 3.45 7.99
CA TYR A 21 -13.67 4.43 7.17
C TYR A 21 -14.67 3.73 6.24
N LEU A 22 -14.22 2.72 5.52
CA LEU A 22 -15.08 2.01 4.58
C LEU A 22 -16.19 1.25 5.29
N TYR A 23 -15.90 0.71 6.47
CA TYR A 23 -16.93 0.03 7.23
C TYR A 23 -18.07 0.99 7.57
N GLN A 24 -17.74 2.21 7.97
CA GLN A 24 -18.76 3.20 8.30
C GLN A 24 -19.48 3.71 7.07
N GLU A 25 -18.78 3.91 5.97
CA GLU A 25 -19.37 4.54 4.79
C GLU A 25 -20.03 3.56 3.84
N ALA A 26 -19.58 2.33 3.78
CA ALA A 26 -20.06 1.37 2.77
C ALA A 26 -20.34 -0.03 3.32
N GLY A 27 -20.04 -0.28 4.59
CA GLY A 27 -20.37 -1.55 5.21
C GLY A 27 -19.21 -2.55 5.18
N LEU A 28 -19.42 -3.64 5.92
CA LEU A 28 -18.39 -4.67 6.08
C LEU A 28 -17.97 -5.33 4.77
N PRO A 29 -18.89 -5.69 3.86
CA PRO A 29 -18.43 -6.35 2.64
C PRO A 29 -17.43 -5.53 1.83
N VAL A 30 -17.66 -4.22 1.71
CA VAL A 30 -16.76 -3.34 0.97
C VAL A 30 -15.44 -3.18 1.72
N ALA A 31 -15.51 -2.99 3.03
CA ALA A 31 -14.28 -2.84 3.83
C ALA A 31 -13.42 -4.09 3.75
N SER A 32 -14.04 -5.27 3.86
CA SER A 32 -13.30 -6.54 3.80
C SER A 32 -12.72 -6.78 2.42
N ALA A 33 -13.49 -6.54 1.37
CA ALA A 33 -13.00 -6.75 0.01
C ALA A 33 -11.82 -5.84 -0.30
N THR A 34 -11.86 -4.60 0.18
CA THR A 34 -10.77 -3.67 -0.03
C THR A 34 -9.51 -4.11 0.71
N ASP A 35 -9.66 -4.49 1.98
CA ASP A 35 -8.50 -4.94 2.74
C ASP A 35 -7.91 -6.21 2.14
N ASP A 36 -8.75 -7.15 1.71
CA ASP A 36 -8.28 -8.35 1.04
C ASP A 36 -7.49 -8.01 -0.21
N LYS A 37 -7.94 -7.01 -0.96
CA LYS A 37 -7.22 -6.58 -2.15
C LYS A 37 -5.85 -6.02 -1.80
N LEU A 38 -5.78 -5.21 -0.75
CA LEU A 38 -4.50 -4.66 -0.33
C LEU A 38 -3.53 -5.77 0.06
N VAL A 39 -4.00 -6.74 0.83
CA VAL A 39 -3.17 -7.85 1.25
C VAL A 39 -2.71 -8.68 0.05
N SER A 40 -3.61 -8.95 -0.89
CA SER A 40 -3.24 -9.76 -2.06
C SER A 40 -2.22 -9.05 -2.93
N MET A 41 -2.33 -7.72 -3.07
CA MET A 41 -1.36 -6.96 -3.84
C MET A 41 0.02 -7.01 -3.18
N VAL A 42 0.06 -6.89 -1.87
CA VAL A 42 1.33 -6.98 -1.14
C VAL A 42 1.92 -8.38 -1.29
N SER A 43 1.09 -9.40 -1.34
CA SER A 43 1.56 -10.78 -1.52
C SER A 43 2.32 -10.96 -2.84
N ILE A 44 1.93 -10.23 -3.87
CA ILE A 44 2.64 -10.28 -5.15
C ILE A 44 4.10 -9.87 -4.96
N LEU A 45 4.36 -8.95 -4.05
CA LEU A 45 5.70 -8.44 -3.84
C LEU A 45 6.65 -9.47 -3.24
N ARG A 46 6.12 -10.53 -2.66
CA ARG A 46 6.97 -11.58 -2.10
C ARG A 46 7.82 -12.25 -3.18
N GLU A 47 7.26 -12.41 -4.36
CA GLU A 47 7.97 -13.05 -5.47
C GLU A 47 8.40 -12.05 -6.52
N ASN A 48 7.79 -10.88 -6.53
CA ASN A 48 8.11 -9.83 -7.47
C ASN A 48 8.36 -8.51 -6.74
N PRO A 49 9.43 -8.41 -5.97
CA PRO A 49 9.64 -7.20 -5.18
C PRO A 49 9.83 -5.94 -6.02
N LEU A 50 10.15 -6.08 -7.29
CA LEU A 50 10.33 -4.92 -8.16
C LEU A 50 9.11 -4.63 -9.02
N ALA A 51 7.94 -5.20 -8.67
CA ALA A 51 6.73 -5.03 -9.46
C ALA A 51 6.25 -3.58 -9.50
N GLY A 52 6.46 -2.81 -8.43
CA GLY A 52 6.11 -1.41 -8.44
C GLY A 52 7.13 -0.57 -9.17
N VAL A 53 6.79 0.69 -9.44
CA VAL A 53 7.72 1.60 -10.11
C VAL A 53 8.51 2.38 -9.06
N LYS A 54 9.68 2.84 -9.45
CA LYS A 54 10.50 3.65 -8.56
C LYS A 54 9.75 4.91 -8.15
N ALA A 55 9.87 5.28 -6.90
CA ALA A 55 9.18 6.45 -6.37
C ALA A 55 9.94 6.95 -5.15
N GLY A 56 9.77 8.23 -4.84
CA GLY A 56 10.42 8.80 -3.69
C GLY A 56 11.86 9.17 -3.95
N ARG A 57 12.55 9.48 -2.88
CA ARG A 57 13.89 10.04 -2.97
C ARG A 57 14.99 8.99 -3.01
N THR A 58 14.72 7.80 -2.53
CA THR A 58 15.74 6.76 -2.52
C THR A 58 15.51 5.83 -3.69
N ALA A 59 16.60 5.23 -4.16
CA ALA A 59 16.53 4.30 -5.28
C ALA A 59 15.74 3.06 -4.93
N LYS A 60 15.63 2.75 -3.66
CA LYS A 60 14.96 1.52 -3.22
C LYS A 60 13.46 1.68 -3.02
N GLN A 61 12.98 2.92 -2.94
CA GLN A 61 11.57 3.15 -2.67
C GLN A 61 10.76 2.97 -3.95
N ARG A 62 9.64 2.29 -3.82
CA ARG A 62 8.77 1.98 -4.94
C ARG A 62 7.32 2.18 -4.56
N LYS A 63 6.46 2.33 -5.55
CA LYS A 63 5.03 2.38 -5.33
C LYS A 63 4.33 1.38 -6.24
N LEU A 64 3.28 0.78 -5.71
CA LEU A 64 2.46 -0.18 -6.44
C LEU A 64 1.03 0.34 -6.45
N VAL A 65 0.50 0.63 -7.64
CA VAL A 65 -0.87 1.11 -7.78
C VAL A 65 -1.81 -0.09 -7.69
N VAL A 66 -2.87 0.04 -6.89
CA VAL A 66 -3.83 -1.04 -6.74
C VAL A 66 -4.89 -0.89 -7.85
N PRO A 67 -4.99 -1.87 -8.78
CA PRO A 67 -5.95 -1.74 -9.88
C PRO A 67 -7.40 -1.67 -9.38
N HIS A 68 -8.15 -0.73 -9.92
CA HIS A 68 -9.57 -0.56 -9.63
C HIS A 68 -9.90 -0.06 -8.23
N PHE A 69 -8.90 0.19 -7.42
CA PHE A 69 -9.08 0.75 -6.09
C PHE A 69 -8.23 2.00 -5.99
N PRO A 70 -8.68 3.01 -5.26
CA PRO A 70 -7.96 4.30 -5.23
C PRO A 70 -6.82 4.30 -4.22
N PHE A 71 -5.92 3.33 -4.30
CA PHE A 71 -4.84 3.22 -3.33
C PHE A 71 -3.50 2.99 -4.01
N ILE A 72 -2.46 3.47 -3.35
CA ILE A 72 -1.08 3.22 -3.74
C ILE A 72 -0.38 2.63 -2.52
N ILE A 73 0.38 1.57 -2.75
CA ILE A 73 1.19 0.94 -1.72
C ILE A 73 2.62 1.42 -1.92
N VAL A 74 3.16 2.11 -0.90
CA VAL A 74 4.54 2.60 -0.93
C VAL A 74 5.39 1.63 -0.14
N TYR A 75 6.47 1.16 -0.74
CA TYR A 75 7.29 0.14 -0.11
C TYR A 75 8.75 0.30 -0.49
N VAL A 76 9.61 -0.41 0.22
CA VAL A 76 11.04 -0.49 -0.06
C VAL A 76 11.37 -1.96 -0.27
N ALA A 77 12.07 -2.27 -1.38
CA ALA A 77 12.52 -3.62 -1.67
C ALA A 77 13.99 -3.73 -1.28
N GLU A 78 14.24 -4.50 -0.24
CA GLU A 78 15.62 -4.82 0.17
C GLU A 78 15.92 -6.23 -0.25
N GLU A 79 17.13 -6.70 0.07
CA GLU A 79 17.59 -7.99 -0.47
C GLU A 79 16.62 -9.15 -0.23
N THR A 80 16.18 -9.30 1.00
CA THR A 80 15.32 -10.42 1.37
C THR A 80 14.02 -9.96 2.03
N VAL A 81 13.79 -8.67 2.11
CA VAL A 81 12.64 -8.13 2.82
C VAL A 81 12.00 -7.04 1.99
N VAL A 82 10.68 -7.07 1.93
CA VAL A 82 9.88 -5.97 1.39
C VAL A 82 9.21 -5.30 2.56
N ARG A 83 9.50 -4.01 2.76
CA ARG A 83 8.91 -3.25 3.86
C ARG A 83 7.81 -2.36 3.31
N ILE A 84 6.61 -2.57 3.79
CA ILE A 84 5.46 -1.75 3.38
C ILE A 84 5.44 -0.51 4.26
N LEU A 85 5.68 0.64 3.65
CA LEU A 85 5.82 1.90 4.39
C LEU A 85 4.49 2.60 4.61
N ARG A 86 3.67 2.68 3.57
CA ARG A 86 2.40 3.37 3.63
C ARG A 86 1.39 2.78 2.67
N VAL A 87 0.12 2.98 2.97
CA VAL A 87 -0.96 2.75 2.01
C VAL A 87 -1.70 4.07 1.90
N LEU A 88 -1.67 4.66 0.72
CA LEU A 88 -2.17 6.02 0.51
C LEU A 88 -3.38 6.01 -0.42
N HIS A 89 -4.32 6.91 -0.17
CA HIS A 89 -5.50 7.07 -1.01
C HIS A 89 -5.17 8.03 -2.14
N THR A 90 -5.42 7.64 -3.37
CA THR A 90 -4.97 8.41 -4.53
C THR A 90 -5.92 9.52 -4.95
N SER A 91 -7.20 9.41 -4.63
CA SER A 91 -8.20 10.36 -5.12
C SER A 91 -8.60 11.37 -4.07
N ARG A 92 -7.82 11.47 -3.01
CA ARG A 92 -8.12 12.38 -1.94
C ARG A 92 -7.18 13.56 -1.95
N LYS A 93 -7.49 14.52 -1.11
CA LYS A 93 -6.61 15.67 -0.93
C LYS A 93 -5.26 15.30 -0.39
N VAL A 94 -5.12 14.11 0.10
CA VAL A 94 -3.84 13.58 0.51
C VAL A 94 -2.84 13.66 -0.64
N ALA A 95 -3.27 13.31 -1.84
CA ALA A 95 -2.39 13.39 -3.00
C ALA A 95 -1.96 14.83 -3.28
N SER A 96 -2.87 15.78 -3.11
CA SER A 96 -2.53 17.18 -3.29
C SER A 96 -1.47 17.64 -2.31
N ARG A 97 -1.57 17.20 -1.08
CA ARG A 97 -0.60 17.57 -0.08
C ARG A 97 0.77 17.05 -0.42
N TYR A 98 0.84 15.83 -0.92
CA TYR A 98 2.13 15.27 -1.30
C TYR A 98 2.73 16.01 -2.47
N SER A 99 1.92 16.38 -3.42
CA SER A 99 2.45 17.08 -4.58
C SER A 99 2.97 18.46 -4.21
N ARG A 100 2.53 19.02 -3.10
CA ARG A 100 2.99 20.33 -2.66
C ARG A 100 4.20 20.27 -1.75
N SER A 101 4.48 19.13 -1.21
CA SER A 101 5.67 18.98 -0.43
C SER A 101 6.79 18.44 -1.26
#